data_b17d7fc9919c23d136574e4220933aad
#
_entry.id   b17d7fc9919c23d136574e4220933aad
#
_cell.length_a   1.000
_cell.length_b   1.000
_cell.length_c   1.000
_cell.angle_alpha   90.00
_cell.angle_beta   90.00
_cell.angle_gamma   90.00
#
_symmetry.space_group_name_H-M   'P 1'
#
loop_
_entity.id
_entity.type
_entity.pdbx_description
1 polymer ?
#
loop_
_entity_poly.entity_id
_entity_poly.type
_entity_poly.pdbx_seq_one_letter_code
_entity_poly.pdbx_strand_id
1 'polypeptide(L)'
;MRRTMRMMSLAMILAMLLTLTACGGSQAPATEAPAADAPAAAITGVEDGVLTVGMECAYAPYNWTQMDDSNGAVPIANNPGSYANGYDVMIAKKICEANGWELEVMAIGWDGLVPALNAGQLDAVIAGQSMTETRMQEVDMAGPYFYASIVCVTQSDNALASATGISQLSGACTAQTGTIWYDSCLPQIEGAELMPASETAPAMIMAVTSGTVDYICTDMPTAMGACATYDNLTILDFTGSDDNFEVDAGEINIGISVVKGNTFLLDAMNAVLSEMTVDDFNNTMNEAILVQPEI
;
A
#
# COMPACT_ATOMS: atom_id res chain seq x y z
N MET A 1 -57.41 -0.72 19.99
CA MET A 1 -57.89 -1.58 21.10
C MET A 1 -56.65 -2.09 21.79
N ARG A 2 -56.45 -1.60 22.97
CA ARG A 2 -56.27 -2.17 24.30
C ARG A 2 -54.97 -2.97 24.43
N ARG A 3 -53.94 -2.45 25.13
CA ARG A 3 -53.81 -2.49 26.62
C ARG A 3 -53.39 -3.89 27.05
N THR A 4 -52.36 -4.18 27.87
CA THR A 4 -51.77 -3.58 29.07
C THR A 4 -50.72 -4.57 29.57
N MET A 5 -49.50 -4.09 29.98
CA MET A 5 -49.13 -3.94 31.41
C MET A 5 -48.96 -5.28 32.16
N ARG A 6 -47.91 -5.57 32.90
CA ARG A 6 -47.28 -5.01 34.10
C ARG A 6 -46.11 -5.92 34.48
N MET A 7 -44.93 -5.53 34.80
CA MET A 7 -44.41 -4.97 36.08
C MET A 7 -44.31 -5.96 37.25
N MET A 8 -43.12 -5.86 37.89
CA MET A 8 -42.80 -6.13 39.33
C MET A 8 -42.43 -7.59 39.64
N SER A 9 -41.39 -7.92 40.40
CA SER A 9 -40.85 -7.40 41.67
C SER A 9 -39.44 -7.94 41.89
N LEU A 10 -38.48 -7.27 42.36
CA LEU A 10 -38.01 -6.66 43.59
C LEU A 10 -37.76 -7.63 44.78
N ALA A 11 -36.46 -7.70 45.17
CA ALA A 11 -35.87 -7.73 46.50
C ALA A 11 -36.00 -9.00 47.38
N MET A 12 -34.85 -9.39 47.96
CA MET A 12 -34.50 -9.58 49.38
C MET A 12 -33.05 -10.10 49.44
N ILE A 13 -32.04 -9.36 49.86
CA ILE A 13 -31.60 -8.95 51.21
C ILE A 13 -31.71 -10.07 52.25
N LEU A 14 -30.58 -10.55 52.75
CA LEU A 14 -30.21 -10.46 54.17
C LEU A 14 -28.85 -11.07 54.47
N ALA A 15 -28.11 -10.34 55.21
CA ALA A 15 -26.83 -10.60 55.81
C ALA A 15 -26.89 -11.70 56.89
N MET A 16 -25.76 -12.37 57.13
CA MET A 16 -25.43 -12.88 58.44
C MET A 16 -23.94 -12.67 58.75
N LEU A 17 -23.72 -11.91 59.78
CA LEU A 17 -22.50 -11.60 60.46
C LEU A 17 -22.18 -12.59 61.57
N LEU A 18 -20.89 -12.57 61.98
CA LEU A 18 -20.30 -13.01 63.25
C LEU A 18 -19.92 -14.50 63.34
N THR A 19 -18.70 -14.87 63.84
CA THR A 19 -17.83 -14.34 64.88
C THR A 19 -16.42 -14.87 64.79
N LEU A 20 -15.45 -14.05 65.00
CA LEU A 20 -14.25 -14.08 65.86
C LEU A 20 -13.80 -15.42 66.46
N THR A 21 -12.49 -15.75 66.30
CA THR A 21 -11.52 -15.56 67.35
C THR A 21 -10.07 -15.75 66.89
N ALA A 22 -9.20 -14.99 67.48
CA ALA A 22 -7.79 -14.77 67.31
C ALA A 22 -6.88 -15.95 67.65
N CYS A 23 -5.74 -16.04 67.01
CA CYS A 23 -4.43 -16.06 67.66
C CYS A 23 -3.26 -15.89 66.69
N GLY A 24 -2.53 -14.94 66.84
CA GLY A 24 -1.16 -14.53 66.81
C GLY A 24 -0.20 -15.28 65.86
N GLY A 25 0.41 -14.53 64.98
CA GLY A 25 1.60 -14.88 64.24
C GLY A 25 1.94 -13.77 63.23
N SER A 26 2.81 -12.85 63.64
CA SER A 26 3.36 -11.83 62.77
C SER A 26 4.12 -12.50 61.61
N GLN A 27 3.54 -12.45 60.43
CA GLN A 27 4.26 -12.57 59.15
C GLN A 27 4.09 -11.28 58.38
N ALA A 28 5.20 -10.64 58.07
CA ALA A 28 5.26 -9.46 57.21
C ALA A 28 4.62 -9.79 55.85
N PRO A 29 3.90 -8.83 55.23
CA PRO A 29 3.38 -9.04 53.90
C PRO A 29 4.55 -9.24 52.92
N ALA A 30 4.58 -10.39 52.26
CA ALA A 30 5.40 -10.57 51.09
C ALA A 30 4.91 -9.62 50.04
N THR A 31 5.73 -8.65 49.71
CA THR A 31 5.53 -7.80 48.51
C THR A 31 5.60 -8.73 47.30
N GLU A 32 4.45 -9.04 46.71
CA GLU A 32 4.42 -9.63 45.37
C GLU A 32 5.14 -8.62 44.45
N ALA A 33 6.30 -9.05 43.95
CA ALA A 33 6.96 -8.37 42.84
C ALA A 33 5.98 -8.37 41.66
N PRO A 34 5.84 -7.23 40.92
CA PRO A 34 5.05 -7.22 39.69
C PRO A 34 5.58 -8.35 38.81
N ALA A 35 4.68 -9.23 38.36
CA ALA A 35 5.00 -10.17 37.30
C ALA A 35 5.61 -9.35 36.17
N ALA A 36 6.87 -9.63 35.82
CA ALA A 36 7.44 -9.08 34.61
C ALA A 36 6.52 -9.54 33.48
N ASP A 37 5.96 -8.58 32.76
CA ASP A 37 5.26 -8.85 31.51
C ASP A 37 6.21 -9.71 30.67
N ALA A 38 5.78 -10.95 30.41
CA ALA A 38 6.43 -11.74 29.39
C ALA A 38 6.30 -10.93 28.10
N PRO A 39 7.37 -10.77 27.33
CA PRO A 39 7.26 -10.10 26.05
C PRO A 39 6.12 -10.77 25.29
N ALA A 40 5.14 -9.98 24.85
CA ALA A 40 4.11 -10.47 23.92
C ALA A 40 4.86 -11.18 22.79
N ALA A 41 4.47 -12.43 22.49
CA ALA A 41 5.06 -13.14 21.36
C ALA A 41 4.98 -12.21 20.16
N ALA A 42 6.13 -11.93 19.54
CA ALA A 42 6.15 -11.07 18.37
C ALA A 42 5.23 -11.71 17.31
N ILE A 43 4.21 -11.00 16.90
CA ILE A 43 3.35 -11.42 15.79
C ILE A 43 4.24 -11.33 14.56
N THR A 44 4.59 -12.49 13.97
CA THR A 44 5.44 -12.51 12.77
C THR A 44 4.64 -12.47 11.48
N GLY A 45 3.40 -13.01 11.50
CA GLY A 45 2.49 -13.06 10.35
C GLY A 45 2.70 -14.28 9.46
N VAL A 46 3.87 -14.92 9.55
CA VAL A 46 4.25 -16.07 8.71
C VAL A 46 4.48 -17.36 9.52
N GLU A 47 3.79 -17.50 10.66
CA GLU A 47 3.87 -18.70 11.52
C GLU A 47 3.37 -19.97 10.81
N ASP A 48 2.50 -19.83 9.83
CA ASP A 48 2.00 -20.91 8.97
C ASP A 48 2.88 -21.19 7.75
N GLY A 49 3.93 -20.39 7.56
CA GLY A 49 4.84 -20.50 6.41
C GLY A 49 4.33 -19.79 5.16
N VAL A 50 3.26 -19.00 5.25
CA VAL A 50 2.67 -18.26 4.14
C VAL A 50 2.86 -16.77 4.37
N LEU A 51 3.27 -16.03 3.33
CA LEU A 51 3.27 -14.57 3.30
C LEU A 51 2.04 -14.10 2.53
N THR A 52 1.04 -13.58 3.27
CA THR A 52 -0.18 -13.03 2.67
C THR A 52 0.01 -11.56 2.31
N VAL A 53 0.05 -11.28 1.00
CA VAL A 53 0.35 -9.96 0.45
C VAL A 53 -0.90 -9.32 -0.13
N GLY A 54 -1.19 -8.09 0.30
CA GLY A 54 -2.21 -7.23 -0.30
C GLY A 54 -1.67 -6.38 -1.44
N MET A 55 -2.41 -6.32 -2.55
CA MET A 55 -2.19 -5.41 -3.67
C MET A 55 -3.50 -5.11 -4.39
N GLU A 56 -3.57 -4.06 -5.23
CA GLU A 56 -4.80 -3.73 -5.97
C GLU A 56 -5.14 -4.77 -7.05
N CYS A 57 -4.13 -5.42 -7.62
CA CYS A 57 -4.23 -6.25 -8.83
C CYS A 57 -4.86 -5.51 -10.03
N ALA A 58 -4.70 -4.17 -10.05
CA ALA A 58 -5.24 -3.27 -11.08
C ALA A 58 -4.30 -2.08 -11.34
N TYR A 59 -3.01 -2.22 -11.07
CA TYR A 59 -2.01 -1.17 -11.12
C TYR A 59 -0.77 -1.62 -11.93
N ALA A 60 -0.94 -1.85 -13.24
CA ALA A 60 0.18 -2.17 -14.12
C ALA A 60 1.14 -0.96 -14.25
N PRO A 61 2.48 -1.17 -14.32
CA PRO A 61 3.18 -2.45 -14.36
C PRO A 61 3.52 -3.05 -12.98
N TYR A 62 3.11 -2.41 -11.89
CA TYR A 62 3.38 -2.89 -10.53
C TYR A 62 2.62 -4.19 -10.22
N ASN A 63 1.30 -4.21 -10.40
CA ASN A 63 0.48 -5.38 -10.17
C ASN A 63 -0.81 -5.34 -11.00
N TRP A 64 -1.18 -6.44 -11.64
CA TRP A 64 -2.40 -6.55 -12.43
C TRP A 64 -3.04 -7.93 -12.32
N THR A 65 -4.30 -8.02 -12.77
CA THR A 65 -5.03 -9.28 -12.88
C THR A 65 -4.93 -9.85 -14.30
N GLN A 66 -4.66 -11.14 -14.41
CA GLN A 66 -4.76 -11.91 -15.64
C GLN A 66 -5.54 -13.21 -15.42
N MET A 67 -5.92 -13.92 -16.51
CA MET A 67 -6.84 -15.05 -16.45
C MET A 67 -6.16 -16.42 -16.48
N ASP A 68 -4.83 -16.45 -16.49
CA ASP A 68 -4.03 -17.67 -16.49
C ASP A 68 -2.73 -17.47 -15.69
N ASP A 69 -1.97 -18.56 -15.52
CA ASP A 69 -0.70 -18.59 -14.80
C ASP A 69 0.53 -18.24 -15.66
N SER A 70 0.32 -17.72 -16.87
CA SER A 70 1.42 -17.34 -17.76
C SER A 70 2.34 -16.30 -17.12
N ASN A 71 3.60 -16.27 -17.59
CA ASN A 71 4.64 -15.37 -17.10
C ASN A 71 4.86 -15.44 -15.56
N GLY A 72 4.51 -16.60 -14.97
CA GLY A 72 4.69 -16.81 -13.55
C GLY A 72 3.68 -16.09 -12.65
N ALA A 73 2.51 -15.73 -13.14
CA ALA A 73 1.42 -15.20 -12.33
C ALA A 73 1.01 -16.17 -11.20
N VAL A 74 0.50 -15.62 -10.11
CA VAL A 74 0.07 -16.40 -8.93
C VAL A 74 -1.44 -16.26 -8.74
N PRO A 75 -2.14 -17.29 -8.25
CA PRO A 75 -3.56 -17.20 -7.98
C PRO A 75 -3.88 -16.04 -7.01
N ILE A 76 -4.99 -15.34 -7.25
CA ILE A 76 -5.54 -14.36 -6.31
C ILE A 76 -6.49 -15.11 -5.38
N ALA A 77 -6.13 -15.20 -4.09
CA ALA A 77 -6.83 -16.06 -3.12
C ALA A 77 -8.31 -15.70 -2.94
N ASN A 78 -8.64 -14.41 -2.94
CA ASN A 78 -10.01 -13.92 -2.81
C ASN A 78 -10.73 -13.66 -4.15
N ASN A 79 -10.13 -14.03 -5.29
CA ASN A 79 -10.74 -13.93 -6.61
C ASN A 79 -10.47 -15.19 -7.45
N PRO A 80 -11.16 -16.31 -7.17
CA PRO A 80 -10.92 -17.59 -7.80
C PRO A 80 -11.01 -17.56 -9.32
N GLY A 81 -9.99 -18.12 -10.00
CA GLY A 81 -9.88 -18.14 -11.45
C GLY A 81 -9.16 -16.94 -12.04
N SER A 82 -8.69 -16.03 -11.20
CA SER A 82 -7.85 -14.90 -11.57
C SER A 82 -6.46 -15.03 -10.95
N TYR A 83 -5.48 -14.43 -11.61
CA TYR A 83 -4.07 -14.50 -11.24
C TYR A 83 -3.49 -13.09 -11.15
N ALA A 84 -2.64 -12.85 -10.18
CA ALA A 84 -1.87 -11.61 -10.05
C ALA A 84 -0.50 -11.76 -10.71
N ASN A 85 -0.06 -10.74 -11.42
CA ASN A 85 1.29 -10.62 -11.95
C ASN A 85 1.76 -9.15 -11.87
N GLY A 86 3.02 -8.92 -12.18
CA GLY A 86 3.64 -7.60 -12.17
C GLY A 86 4.88 -7.52 -11.29
N TYR A 87 5.45 -6.33 -11.27
CA TYR A 87 6.66 -6.04 -10.51
C TYR A 87 6.55 -6.44 -9.03
N ASP A 88 5.46 -6.07 -8.38
CA ASP A 88 5.20 -6.36 -6.97
C ASP A 88 5.15 -7.86 -6.70
N VAL A 89 4.51 -8.63 -7.60
CA VAL A 89 4.47 -10.09 -7.52
C VAL A 89 5.86 -10.70 -7.70
N MET A 90 6.67 -10.16 -8.62
CA MET A 90 8.05 -10.61 -8.84
C MET A 90 8.93 -10.36 -7.62
N ILE A 91 8.80 -9.20 -6.97
CA ILE A 91 9.52 -8.89 -5.72
C ILE A 91 9.01 -9.76 -4.56
N ALA A 92 7.69 -9.93 -4.40
CA ALA A 92 7.11 -10.79 -3.37
C ALA A 92 7.63 -12.24 -3.48
N LYS A 93 7.75 -12.78 -4.70
CA LYS A 93 8.32 -14.12 -4.95
C LYS A 93 9.77 -14.21 -4.50
N LYS A 94 10.61 -13.22 -4.83
CA LYS A 94 12.02 -13.19 -4.39
C LYS A 94 12.13 -13.21 -2.87
N ILE A 95 11.26 -12.46 -2.18
CA ILE A 95 11.21 -12.43 -0.70
C ILE A 95 10.78 -13.78 -0.16
N CYS A 96 9.72 -14.38 -0.71
CA CYS A 96 9.24 -15.69 -0.29
C CYS A 96 10.27 -16.79 -0.53
N GLU A 97 10.91 -16.82 -1.70
CA GLU A 97 11.95 -17.80 -2.06
C GLU A 97 13.15 -17.74 -1.09
N ALA A 98 13.62 -16.53 -0.78
CA ALA A 98 14.75 -16.33 0.12
C ALA A 98 14.46 -16.77 1.57
N ASN A 99 13.20 -16.67 2.00
CA ASN A 99 12.79 -17.00 3.38
C ASN A 99 12.13 -18.39 3.50
N GLY A 100 11.89 -19.10 2.39
CA GLY A 100 11.22 -20.40 2.39
C GLY A 100 9.71 -20.32 2.69
N TRP A 101 9.06 -19.19 2.35
CA TRP A 101 7.63 -18.98 2.50
C TRP A 101 6.86 -19.26 1.22
N GLU A 102 5.57 -19.63 1.35
CA GLU A 102 4.62 -19.61 0.24
C GLU A 102 4.04 -18.19 0.08
N LEU A 103 3.75 -17.79 -1.16
CA LEU A 103 3.12 -16.51 -1.46
C LEU A 103 1.61 -16.68 -1.64
N GLU A 104 0.82 -15.95 -0.84
CA GLU A 104 -0.59 -15.75 -1.05
C GLU A 104 -0.86 -14.29 -1.44
N VAL A 105 -1.64 -14.05 -2.52
CA VAL A 105 -2.00 -12.70 -2.96
C VAL A 105 -3.48 -12.45 -2.73
N MET A 106 -3.78 -11.31 -2.09
CA MET A 106 -5.13 -10.80 -1.85
C MET A 106 -5.36 -9.52 -2.66
N ALA A 107 -6.36 -9.51 -3.53
CA ALA A 107 -6.77 -8.30 -4.25
C ALA A 107 -7.64 -7.43 -3.34
N ILE A 108 -7.16 -6.22 -3.03
CA ILE A 108 -7.86 -5.26 -2.15
C ILE A 108 -7.69 -3.87 -2.78
N GLY A 109 -8.79 -3.11 -2.87
CA GLY A 109 -8.74 -1.74 -3.39
C GLY A 109 -7.81 -0.85 -2.55
N TRP A 110 -7.18 0.13 -3.20
CA TRP A 110 -6.11 0.98 -2.67
C TRP A 110 -6.36 1.47 -1.24
N ASP A 111 -7.51 2.12 -1.00
CA ASP A 111 -7.85 2.68 0.32
C ASP A 111 -8.06 1.61 1.41
N GLY A 112 -8.25 0.36 1.01
CA GLY A 112 -8.45 -0.77 1.92
C GLY A 112 -7.16 -1.48 2.35
N LEU A 113 -6.02 -1.25 1.69
CA LEU A 113 -4.78 -2.00 1.90
C LEU A 113 -4.21 -1.82 3.31
N VAL A 114 -3.94 -0.58 3.73
CA VAL A 114 -3.41 -0.30 5.08
C VAL A 114 -4.39 -0.66 6.19
N PRO A 115 -5.70 -0.37 6.07
CA PRO A 115 -6.70 -0.89 7.01
C PRO A 115 -6.72 -2.43 7.13
N ALA A 116 -6.64 -3.17 6.02
CA ALA A 116 -6.60 -4.64 6.03
C ALA A 116 -5.33 -5.18 6.69
N LEU A 117 -4.18 -4.57 6.42
CA LEU A 117 -2.91 -4.87 7.06
C LEU A 117 -3.00 -4.68 8.59
N ASN A 118 -3.48 -3.52 9.04
CA ASN A 118 -3.62 -3.21 10.47
C ASN A 118 -4.69 -4.05 11.18
N ALA A 119 -5.64 -4.63 10.42
CA ALA A 119 -6.63 -5.58 10.92
C ALA A 119 -6.10 -7.03 10.99
N GLY A 120 -4.87 -7.30 10.57
CA GLY A 120 -4.27 -8.63 10.55
C GLY A 120 -4.85 -9.56 9.48
N GLN A 121 -5.38 -8.99 8.40
CA GLN A 121 -5.86 -9.77 7.24
C GLN A 121 -4.74 -9.99 6.22
N LEU A 122 -3.65 -9.24 6.34
CA LEU A 122 -2.46 -9.28 5.51
C LEU A 122 -1.23 -9.27 6.40
N ASP A 123 -0.15 -9.86 5.94
CA ASP A 123 1.17 -9.77 6.56
C ASP A 123 1.96 -8.57 6.02
N ALA A 124 1.77 -8.28 4.74
CA ALA A 124 2.41 -7.16 4.08
C ALA A 124 1.52 -6.54 2.98
N VAL A 125 1.81 -5.30 2.63
CA VAL A 125 1.32 -4.65 1.41
C VAL A 125 2.49 -4.39 0.49
N ILE A 126 2.44 -4.98 -0.71
CA ILE A 126 3.40 -4.76 -1.80
C ILE A 126 2.58 -4.28 -3.00
N ALA A 127 2.47 -2.96 -3.16
CA ALA A 127 1.48 -2.34 -4.04
C ALA A 127 1.94 -0.98 -4.61
N GLY A 128 3.22 -0.84 -4.91
CA GLY A 128 3.75 0.43 -5.42
C GLY A 128 3.63 1.61 -4.45
N GLN A 129 3.62 1.36 -3.13
CA GLN A 129 3.37 2.41 -2.14
C GLN A 129 4.59 3.29 -1.89
N SER A 130 4.45 4.60 -2.08
CA SER A 130 5.47 5.59 -1.71
C SER A 130 5.73 5.60 -0.20
N MET A 131 7.00 5.77 0.20
CA MET A 131 7.46 5.77 1.59
C MET A 131 7.25 7.14 2.25
N THR A 132 6.00 7.63 2.27
CA THR A 132 5.69 8.95 2.84
C THR A 132 5.76 8.95 4.36
N GLU A 133 6.14 10.09 4.95
CA GLU A 133 6.12 10.26 6.42
C GLU A 133 4.74 9.95 7.02
N THR A 134 3.66 10.36 6.34
CA THR A 134 2.29 10.11 6.79
C THR A 134 1.99 8.61 6.84
N ARG A 135 2.34 7.85 5.80
CA ARG A 135 2.16 6.39 5.76
C ARG A 135 3.00 5.70 6.83
N MET A 136 4.26 6.13 7.00
CA MET A 136 5.15 5.58 8.02
C MET A 136 4.74 5.92 9.48
N GLN A 137 3.74 6.80 9.70
CA GLN A 137 3.11 6.94 11.02
C GLN A 137 2.17 5.76 11.34
N GLU A 138 1.57 5.15 10.33
CA GLU A 138 0.57 4.09 10.46
C GLU A 138 1.16 2.68 10.34
N VAL A 139 2.23 2.51 9.57
CA VAL A 139 2.89 1.23 9.28
C VAL A 139 4.41 1.39 9.36
N ASP A 140 5.15 0.28 9.42
CA ASP A 140 6.58 0.29 9.14
C ASP A 140 6.79 -0.13 7.67
N MET A 141 7.85 0.39 7.04
CA MET A 141 8.10 0.12 5.63
C MET A 141 9.51 -0.45 5.41
N ALA A 142 9.57 -1.60 4.75
CA ALA A 142 10.82 -2.17 4.24
C ALA A 142 11.16 -1.57 2.86
N GLY A 143 12.44 -1.50 2.56
CA GLY A 143 12.91 -1.01 1.28
C GLY A 143 13.77 0.25 1.38
N PRO A 144 13.88 1.04 0.31
CA PRO A 144 13.04 0.97 -0.90
C PRO A 144 13.29 -0.28 -1.76
N TYR A 145 12.23 -0.72 -2.47
CA TYR A 145 12.34 -1.76 -3.49
C TYR A 145 12.18 -1.22 -4.91
N PHE A 146 11.92 0.07 -5.07
CA PHE A 146 12.00 0.81 -6.31
C PHE A 146 12.27 2.30 -6.04
N TYR A 147 13.06 2.91 -6.93
CA TYR A 147 13.37 4.34 -6.90
C TYR A 147 12.60 5.01 -8.04
N ALA A 148 11.44 5.58 -7.72
CA ALA A 148 10.58 6.20 -8.71
C ALA A 148 11.03 7.63 -9.05
N SER A 149 10.49 8.15 -10.16
CA SER A 149 10.47 9.58 -10.48
C SER A 149 9.05 10.01 -10.79
N ILE A 150 8.72 11.25 -10.48
CA ILE A 150 7.40 11.81 -10.73
C ILE A 150 7.40 12.45 -12.11
N VAL A 151 6.37 12.11 -12.89
CA VAL A 151 6.15 12.60 -14.25
C VAL A 151 4.70 12.98 -14.47
N CYS A 152 4.44 13.71 -15.55
CA CYS A 152 3.08 13.88 -16.05
C CYS A 152 2.87 13.09 -17.35
N VAL A 153 1.62 12.79 -17.68
CA VAL A 153 1.25 12.19 -18.96
C VAL A 153 0.12 13.02 -19.58
N THR A 154 0.24 13.29 -20.85
CA THR A 154 -0.77 14.02 -21.66
C THR A 154 -1.00 13.33 -22.99
N GLN A 155 -2.02 13.73 -23.73
CA GLN A 155 -2.18 13.27 -25.13
C GLN A 155 -1.08 13.87 -26.02
N SER A 156 -0.59 13.09 -26.98
CA SER A 156 0.53 13.47 -27.85
C SER A 156 0.20 14.67 -28.75
N ASP A 157 -1.09 14.92 -29.03
CA ASP A 157 -1.60 16.06 -29.79
C ASP A 157 -2.05 17.24 -28.91
N ASN A 158 -1.97 17.12 -27.59
CA ASN A 158 -2.24 18.22 -26.68
C ASN A 158 -1.12 19.28 -26.76
N ALA A 159 -1.48 20.55 -26.60
CA ALA A 159 -0.52 21.65 -26.59
C ALA A 159 0.56 21.50 -25.50
N LEU A 160 0.25 20.80 -24.41
CA LEU A 160 1.15 20.51 -23.30
C LEU A 160 2.24 19.47 -23.64
N ALA A 161 2.11 18.72 -24.75
CA ALA A 161 3.06 17.66 -25.12
C ALA A 161 4.50 18.15 -25.31
N SER A 162 4.69 19.46 -25.48
CA SER A 162 6.01 20.10 -25.60
C SER A 162 6.50 20.81 -24.32
N ALA A 163 5.78 20.67 -23.20
CA ALA A 163 6.16 21.29 -21.93
C ALA A 163 7.50 20.71 -21.42
N THR A 164 8.34 21.58 -20.89
CA THR A 164 9.67 21.26 -20.36
C THR A 164 9.81 21.56 -18.87
N GLY A 165 8.71 21.93 -18.21
CA GLY A 165 8.62 22.20 -16.78
C GLY A 165 7.17 22.35 -16.33
N ILE A 166 6.95 22.24 -15.01
CA ILE A 166 5.62 22.28 -14.42
C ILE A 166 4.93 23.65 -14.55
N SER A 167 5.70 24.74 -14.65
CA SER A 167 5.15 26.09 -14.83
C SER A 167 4.43 26.28 -16.19
N GLN A 168 4.65 25.39 -17.14
CA GLN A 168 4.01 25.41 -18.47
C GLN A 168 2.72 24.58 -18.50
N LEU A 169 2.42 23.85 -17.42
CA LEU A 169 1.21 23.04 -17.34
C LEU A 169 0.01 23.89 -16.90
N SER A 170 -1.12 23.62 -17.52
CA SER A 170 -2.40 24.29 -17.19
C SER A 170 -3.56 23.43 -17.65
N GLY A 171 -4.76 23.68 -17.10
CA GLY A 171 -5.99 23.00 -17.47
C GLY A 171 -6.37 21.86 -16.51
N ALA A 172 -7.32 21.05 -16.92
CA ALA A 172 -7.89 19.99 -16.10
C ALA A 172 -6.88 18.86 -15.85
N CYS A 173 -6.70 18.48 -14.60
CA CYS A 173 -5.78 17.43 -14.23
C CYS A 173 -6.30 16.56 -13.08
N THR A 174 -5.79 15.34 -12.98
CA THR A 174 -6.07 14.42 -11.88
C THR A 174 -4.88 13.52 -11.59
N ALA A 175 -4.95 12.81 -10.48
CA ALA A 175 -4.07 11.71 -10.11
C ALA A 175 -4.85 10.71 -9.24
N GLN A 176 -4.22 9.61 -8.83
CA GLN A 176 -4.87 8.64 -7.97
C GLN A 176 -5.00 9.19 -6.54
N THR A 177 -6.11 8.88 -5.89
CA THR A 177 -6.41 9.27 -4.50
C THR A 177 -5.36 8.72 -3.52
N GLY A 178 -5.05 9.48 -2.45
CA GLY A 178 -4.13 9.05 -1.40
C GLY A 178 -2.68 8.84 -1.86
N THR A 179 -2.28 9.51 -2.96
CA THR A 179 -0.91 9.51 -3.48
C THR A 179 -0.30 10.90 -3.38
N ILE A 180 1.04 10.95 -3.30
CA ILE A 180 1.78 12.23 -3.36
C ILE A 180 1.53 12.98 -4.67
N TRP A 181 1.14 12.28 -5.73
CA TRP A 181 0.85 12.87 -7.03
C TRP A 181 -0.32 13.85 -6.96
N TYR A 182 -1.41 13.44 -6.30
CA TYR A 182 -2.60 14.27 -6.14
C TYR A 182 -2.44 15.28 -5.00
N ASP A 183 -1.91 14.83 -3.84
CA ASP A 183 -1.92 15.64 -2.63
C ASP A 183 -0.76 16.64 -2.57
N SER A 184 0.39 16.33 -3.18
CA SER A 184 1.61 17.13 -3.08
C SER A 184 2.10 17.69 -4.42
N CYS A 185 1.99 16.94 -5.54
CA CYS A 185 2.56 17.35 -6.82
C CYS A 185 1.62 18.29 -7.61
N LEU A 186 0.39 17.86 -7.88
CA LEU A 186 -0.57 18.67 -8.66
C LEU A 186 -0.81 20.08 -8.08
N PRO A 187 -0.87 20.28 -6.74
CA PRO A 187 -1.03 21.62 -6.17
C PRO A 187 0.13 22.60 -6.43
N GLN A 188 1.30 22.10 -6.86
CA GLN A 188 2.45 22.96 -7.21
C GLN A 188 2.31 23.60 -8.59
N ILE A 189 1.39 23.12 -9.43
CA ILE A 189 1.16 23.63 -10.78
C ILE A 189 0.19 24.79 -10.70
N GLU A 190 0.65 26.04 -10.90
CA GLU A 190 -0.16 27.25 -10.74
C GLU A 190 -1.40 27.27 -11.67
N GLY A 191 -1.28 26.70 -12.88
CA GLY A 191 -2.36 26.62 -13.88
C GLY A 191 -3.26 25.39 -13.74
N ALA A 192 -3.11 24.56 -12.72
CA ALA A 192 -3.87 23.33 -12.57
C ALA A 192 -5.34 23.58 -12.20
N GLU A 193 -6.26 22.95 -12.93
CA GLU A 193 -7.66 22.79 -12.57
C GLU A 193 -7.85 21.37 -12.01
N LEU A 194 -7.71 21.22 -10.67
CA LEU A 194 -7.78 19.91 -10.05
C LEU A 194 -9.18 19.31 -10.17
N MET A 195 -9.31 18.24 -10.94
CA MET A 195 -10.49 17.39 -10.99
C MET A 195 -10.51 16.43 -9.79
N PRO A 196 -11.65 15.84 -9.43
CA PRO A 196 -11.68 14.81 -8.38
C PRO A 196 -10.62 13.73 -8.61
N ALA A 197 -9.97 13.29 -7.53
CA ALA A 197 -8.98 12.22 -7.59
C ALA A 197 -9.61 10.93 -8.15
N SER A 198 -8.83 10.20 -8.93
CA SER A 198 -9.24 8.90 -9.47
C SER A 198 -9.08 7.81 -8.41
N GLU A 199 -10.03 6.88 -8.33
CA GLU A 199 -9.97 5.79 -7.34
C GLU A 199 -8.87 4.77 -7.68
N THR A 200 -8.54 4.60 -8.98
CA THR A 200 -7.57 3.62 -9.47
C THR A 200 -6.68 4.20 -10.56
N ALA A 201 -5.49 3.61 -10.76
CA ALA A 201 -4.60 4.00 -11.85
C ALA A 201 -5.23 3.82 -13.25
N PRO A 202 -5.95 2.73 -13.58
CA PRO A 202 -6.68 2.64 -14.85
C PRO A 202 -7.70 3.74 -15.06
N ALA A 203 -8.45 4.14 -14.02
CA ALA A 203 -9.41 5.25 -14.13
C ALA A 203 -8.70 6.58 -14.41
N MET A 204 -7.56 6.82 -13.77
CA MET A 204 -6.69 7.98 -14.01
C MET A 204 -6.16 8.01 -15.45
N ILE A 205 -5.63 6.88 -15.95
CA ILE A 205 -5.12 6.75 -17.32
C ILE A 205 -6.24 6.95 -18.35
N MET A 206 -7.42 6.38 -18.10
CA MET A 206 -8.59 6.58 -18.96
C MET A 206 -9.04 8.03 -19.02
N ALA A 207 -8.92 8.80 -17.93
CA ALA A 207 -9.29 10.21 -17.93
C ALA A 207 -8.42 11.03 -18.90
N VAL A 208 -7.11 10.82 -18.94
CA VAL A 208 -6.23 11.51 -19.90
C VAL A 208 -6.37 10.93 -21.32
N THR A 209 -6.49 9.61 -21.47
CA THR A 209 -6.65 8.97 -22.78
C THR A 209 -7.90 9.43 -23.52
N SER A 210 -9.00 9.63 -22.77
CA SER A 210 -10.29 10.13 -23.32
C SER A 210 -10.34 11.65 -23.49
N GLY A 211 -9.36 12.40 -23.00
CA GLY A 211 -9.37 13.85 -22.99
C GLY A 211 -10.34 14.46 -21.98
N THR A 212 -10.77 13.70 -20.95
CA THR A 212 -11.54 14.22 -19.82
C THR A 212 -10.71 15.17 -18.97
N VAL A 213 -9.40 14.92 -18.90
CA VAL A 213 -8.39 15.81 -18.33
C VAL A 213 -7.29 16.07 -19.36
N ASP A 214 -6.60 17.19 -19.24
CA ASP A 214 -5.50 17.58 -20.12
C ASP A 214 -4.23 16.79 -19.80
N TYR A 215 -4.01 16.47 -18.52
CA TYR A 215 -2.87 15.69 -18.06
C TYR A 215 -3.14 14.99 -16.73
N ILE A 216 -2.33 14.01 -16.44
CA ILE A 216 -2.27 13.32 -15.13
C ILE A 216 -0.86 13.43 -14.54
N CYS A 217 -0.75 13.30 -13.21
CA CYS A 217 0.52 13.13 -12.52
C CYS A 217 0.63 11.71 -12.00
N THR A 218 1.80 11.07 -12.21
CA THR A 218 2.06 9.69 -11.82
C THR A 218 3.58 9.44 -11.70
N ASP A 219 3.99 8.19 -11.51
CA ASP A 219 5.39 7.80 -11.60
C ASP A 219 5.80 7.33 -13.01
N MET A 220 7.11 7.26 -13.23
CA MET A 220 7.67 6.87 -14.53
C MET A 220 7.25 5.46 -14.97
N PRO A 221 7.27 4.39 -14.12
CA PRO A 221 6.82 3.07 -14.54
C PRO A 221 5.37 3.04 -15.02
N THR A 222 4.46 3.67 -14.28
CA THR A 222 3.04 3.78 -14.66
C THR A 222 2.88 4.54 -15.98
N ALA A 223 3.61 5.65 -16.15
CA ALA A 223 3.61 6.42 -17.39
C ALA A 223 4.14 5.61 -18.58
N MET A 224 5.23 4.84 -18.40
CA MET A 224 5.77 3.96 -19.43
C MET A 224 4.78 2.85 -19.79
N GLY A 225 4.14 2.22 -18.80
CA GLY A 225 3.12 1.21 -19.02
C GLY A 225 1.91 1.76 -19.79
N ALA A 226 1.44 2.96 -19.43
CA ALA A 226 0.36 3.63 -20.14
C ALA A 226 0.72 3.97 -21.59
N CYS A 227 1.90 4.52 -21.84
CA CYS A 227 2.36 4.85 -23.19
C CYS A 227 2.69 3.60 -24.05
N ALA A 228 3.01 2.49 -23.43
CA ALA A 228 3.16 1.21 -24.15
C ALA A 228 1.81 0.64 -24.64
N THR A 229 0.72 0.98 -23.93
CA THR A 229 -0.64 0.52 -24.23
C THR A 229 -1.40 1.51 -25.14
N TYR A 230 -1.18 2.82 -24.96
CA TYR A 230 -1.92 3.87 -25.66
C TYR A 230 -0.99 4.75 -26.48
N ASP A 231 -0.99 4.55 -27.81
CA ASP A 231 -0.13 5.27 -28.76
C ASP A 231 -0.35 6.80 -28.78
N ASN A 232 -1.49 7.25 -28.29
CA ASN A 232 -1.86 8.68 -28.26
C ASN A 232 -1.37 9.39 -26.99
N LEU A 233 -0.64 8.73 -26.11
CA LEU A 233 -0.09 9.33 -24.88
C LEU A 233 1.39 9.68 -25.05
N THR A 234 1.84 10.67 -24.28
CA THR A 234 3.25 11.05 -24.17
C THR A 234 3.59 11.42 -22.74
N ILE A 235 4.82 11.09 -22.33
CA ILE A 235 5.37 11.39 -21.01
C ILE A 235 5.96 12.79 -21.02
N LEU A 236 5.66 13.56 -19.99
CA LEU A 236 6.28 14.84 -19.67
C LEU A 236 7.23 14.59 -18.49
N ASP A 237 8.50 14.36 -18.79
CA ASP A 237 9.55 14.13 -17.80
C ASP A 237 10.32 15.43 -17.56
N PHE A 238 10.22 15.94 -16.34
CA PHE A 238 10.91 17.14 -15.89
C PHE A 238 12.14 16.82 -15.03
N THR A 239 12.56 15.56 -14.96
CA THR A 239 13.77 15.14 -14.23
C THR A 239 15.00 15.89 -14.73
N GLY A 240 15.68 16.56 -13.81
CA GLY A 240 16.85 17.38 -14.14
C GLY A 240 16.53 18.79 -14.64
N SER A 241 15.26 19.19 -14.72
CA SER A 241 14.85 20.58 -14.88
C SER A 241 14.82 21.30 -13.52
N ASP A 242 15.18 22.57 -13.50
CA ASP A 242 14.97 23.44 -12.32
C ASP A 242 13.47 23.76 -12.12
N ASP A 243 12.62 23.51 -13.14
CA ASP A 243 11.17 23.67 -13.14
C ASP A 243 10.49 22.30 -13.05
N ASN A 244 10.63 21.66 -11.87
CA ASN A 244 10.12 20.34 -11.56
C ASN A 244 9.39 20.37 -10.22
N PHE A 245 8.74 19.26 -9.86
CA PHE A 245 8.09 19.09 -8.57
C PHE A 245 9.11 19.12 -7.43
N GLU A 246 8.76 19.85 -6.37
CA GLU A 246 9.51 19.85 -5.11
C GLU A 246 8.91 18.76 -4.20
N VAL A 247 9.53 17.58 -4.19
CA VAL A 247 9.12 16.43 -3.35
C VAL A 247 10.38 15.87 -2.69
N ASP A 248 10.28 15.46 -1.42
CA ASP A 248 11.37 14.78 -0.75
C ASP A 248 11.74 13.48 -1.50
N ALA A 249 13.02 13.31 -1.81
CA ALA A 249 13.49 12.13 -2.55
C ALA A 249 13.20 10.81 -1.83
N GLY A 250 13.10 10.82 -0.49
CA GLY A 250 12.70 9.66 0.30
C GLY A 250 11.23 9.31 0.09
N GLU A 251 10.35 10.30 -0.05
CA GLU A 251 8.91 10.09 -0.20
C GLU A 251 8.48 9.58 -1.58
N ILE A 252 9.30 9.72 -2.61
CA ILE A 252 9.01 9.14 -3.93
C ILE A 252 9.48 7.69 -4.07
N ASN A 253 10.32 7.22 -3.16
CA ASN A 253 10.76 5.82 -3.13
C ASN A 253 9.60 4.89 -2.76
N ILE A 254 9.62 3.70 -3.32
CA ILE A 254 8.56 2.70 -3.15
C ILE A 254 8.99 1.66 -2.13
N GLY A 255 8.14 1.41 -1.12
CA GLY A 255 8.42 0.49 -0.02
C GLY A 255 7.29 -0.51 0.24
N ILE A 256 7.61 -1.53 1.03
CA ILE A 256 6.70 -2.60 1.45
C ILE A 256 6.19 -2.28 2.85
N SER A 257 4.87 -2.16 3.01
CA SER A 257 4.28 -1.90 4.32
C SER A 257 4.09 -3.20 5.11
N VAL A 258 4.47 -3.16 6.38
CA VAL A 258 4.19 -4.19 7.40
C VAL A 258 3.54 -3.55 8.62
N VAL A 259 2.83 -4.32 9.43
CA VAL A 259 2.23 -3.80 10.67
C VAL A 259 3.31 -3.14 11.53
N LYS A 260 2.97 -2.00 12.10
CA LYS A 260 3.88 -1.22 12.94
C LYS A 260 4.45 -2.04 14.09
N GLY A 261 5.78 -2.06 14.21
CA GLY A 261 6.50 -2.86 15.22
C GLY A 261 6.77 -4.31 14.82
N ASN A 262 6.35 -4.76 13.63
CA ASN A 262 6.71 -6.09 13.11
C ASN A 262 8.15 -6.10 12.56
N THR A 263 9.12 -6.06 13.46
CA THR A 263 10.53 -6.03 13.10
C THR A 263 11.00 -7.31 12.41
N PHE A 264 10.32 -8.44 12.67
CA PHE A 264 10.68 -9.72 12.04
C PHE A 264 10.48 -9.65 10.52
N LEU A 265 9.29 -9.27 10.05
CA LEU A 265 9.03 -9.13 8.61
C LEU A 265 9.85 -7.99 8.01
N LEU A 266 9.96 -6.87 8.71
CA LEU A 266 10.76 -5.72 8.28
C LEU A 266 12.21 -6.12 8.00
N ASP A 267 12.86 -6.84 8.94
CA ASP A 267 14.25 -7.27 8.81
C ASP A 267 14.42 -8.34 7.73
N ALA A 268 13.50 -9.33 7.65
CA ALA A 268 13.53 -10.37 6.64
C ALA A 268 13.41 -9.82 5.21
N MET A 269 12.49 -8.86 4.99
CA MET A 269 12.32 -8.21 3.70
C MET A 269 13.53 -7.34 3.36
N ASN A 270 14.00 -6.52 4.30
CA ASN A 270 15.18 -5.67 4.09
C ASN A 270 16.45 -6.49 3.80
N ALA A 271 16.61 -7.67 4.41
CA ALA A 271 17.74 -8.55 4.11
C ALA A 271 17.78 -8.93 2.63
N VAL A 272 16.62 -9.26 2.03
CA VAL A 272 16.51 -9.61 0.61
C VAL A 272 16.72 -8.38 -0.28
N LEU A 273 16.05 -7.27 0.04
CA LEU A 273 16.10 -6.05 -0.77
C LEU A 273 17.49 -5.43 -0.80
N SER A 274 18.25 -5.52 0.31
CA SER A 274 19.61 -4.97 0.38
C SER A 274 20.65 -5.72 -0.46
N GLU A 275 20.34 -6.95 -0.89
CA GLU A 275 21.18 -7.71 -1.81
C GLU A 275 20.92 -7.35 -3.28
N MET A 276 19.84 -6.64 -3.56
CA MET A 276 19.47 -6.19 -4.91
C MET A 276 20.06 -4.82 -5.20
N THR A 277 20.57 -4.65 -6.42
CA THR A 277 21.05 -3.37 -6.92
C THR A 277 19.92 -2.56 -7.57
N VAL A 278 20.16 -1.26 -7.81
CA VAL A 278 19.23 -0.43 -8.59
C VAL A 278 18.98 -1.00 -9.98
N ASP A 279 20.02 -1.60 -10.61
CA ASP A 279 19.89 -2.24 -11.91
C ASP A 279 19.00 -3.49 -11.83
N ASP A 280 19.06 -4.27 -10.74
CA ASP A 280 18.17 -5.43 -10.54
C ASP A 280 16.71 -5.01 -10.42
N PHE A 281 16.43 -3.92 -9.70
CA PHE A 281 15.09 -3.34 -9.61
C PHE A 281 14.61 -2.86 -10.98
N ASN A 282 15.41 -2.10 -11.71
CA ASN A 282 15.07 -1.60 -13.04
C ASN A 282 14.86 -2.74 -14.05
N ASN A 283 15.69 -3.77 -14.03
CA ASN A 283 15.54 -4.94 -14.90
C ASN A 283 14.24 -5.70 -14.60
N THR A 284 13.92 -5.91 -13.31
CA THR A 284 12.66 -6.54 -12.91
C THR A 284 11.44 -5.70 -13.33
N MET A 285 11.50 -4.37 -13.22
CA MET A 285 10.45 -3.47 -13.69
C MET A 285 10.29 -3.53 -15.22
N ASN A 286 11.38 -3.51 -15.96
CA ASN A 286 11.35 -3.66 -17.42
C ASN A 286 10.75 -5.01 -17.85
N GLU A 287 11.06 -6.10 -17.13
CA GLU A 287 10.44 -7.40 -17.36
C GLU A 287 8.92 -7.34 -17.13
N ALA A 288 8.47 -6.68 -16.06
CA ALA A 288 7.04 -6.50 -15.79
C ALA A 288 6.35 -5.72 -16.92
N ILE A 289 6.94 -4.60 -17.39
CA ILE A 289 6.40 -3.81 -18.50
C ILE A 289 6.26 -4.64 -19.79
N LEU A 290 7.23 -5.50 -20.08
CA LEU A 290 7.21 -6.32 -21.30
C LEU A 290 6.13 -7.40 -21.29
N VAL A 291 5.68 -7.85 -20.13
CA VAL A 291 4.69 -8.93 -19.99
C VAL A 291 3.33 -8.45 -19.52
N GLN A 292 3.15 -7.15 -19.30
CA GLN A 292 1.85 -6.61 -18.91
C GLN A 292 0.82 -6.84 -20.02
N PRO A 293 -0.44 -7.11 -19.68
CA PRO A 293 -1.49 -7.27 -20.68
C PRO A 293 -1.76 -5.94 -21.39
N GLU A 294 -2.18 -6.03 -22.65
CA GLU A 294 -2.84 -4.90 -23.32
C GLU A 294 -4.15 -4.61 -22.57
N ILE A 295 -4.34 -3.38 -22.10
CA ILE A 295 -5.48 -2.94 -21.29
C ILE A 295 -6.65 -2.55 -22.20
#